data_96735170873df9e7cc0d7cb6afbf1b84
#
_entry.id   96735170873df9e7cc0d7cb6afbf1b84
#
_cell.length_a   1.000
_cell.length_b   1.000
_cell.length_c   1.000
_cell.angle_alpha   90.00
_cell.angle_beta   90.00
_cell.angle_gamma   90.00
#
_symmetry.space_group_name_H-M   'P 1'
#
loop_
_entity.id
_entity.type
_entity.pdbx_description
1 polymer ?
#
loop_
_entity_poly.entity_id
_entity_poly.type
_entity_poly.pdbx_seq_one_letter_code
_entity_poly.pdbx_strand_id
1 'polypeptide(L)'
;MNTLEKHIKYWLECQRGDLLGRFIDYGGHRTIHRGRGNVEFVYIPGTRTNRVLLVAHTDTVWDGYASFPAPVRYKNGEVYSSIPGQGIGADDRAGCALLWFLRGLGHSLLLTSGEESGCLGSRWIMQHNQDIATEIQQHQFLMQFDRSGSRDYKCYQSGTPPFRRYIDKMTGYREPDRYSGTDIAVLADRVCGVNLSIGYYLQHTARERLVLREWDNTRNRVSGWL
;
A
#
# COMPACT_ATOMS: atom_id res chain seq x y z
N MET A 1 -3.54 -2.04 -25.19
CA MET A 1 -3.36 -1.74 -23.75
C MET A 1 -4.03 -0.41 -23.46
N ASN A 2 -5.02 -0.38 -22.59
CA ASN A 2 -5.75 0.83 -22.19
C ASN A 2 -4.93 1.65 -21.16
N THR A 3 -5.43 2.81 -20.75
CA THR A 3 -4.73 3.72 -19.81
C THR A 3 -4.48 3.07 -18.45
N LEU A 4 -5.44 2.30 -17.92
CA LEU A 4 -5.30 1.60 -16.65
C LEU A 4 -4.21 0.52 -16.73
N GLU A 5 -4.22 -0.29 -17.78
CA GLU A 5 -3.20 -1.32 -18.01
C GLU A 5 -1.80 -0.72 -18.09
N LYS A 6 -1.63 0.43 -18.78
CA LYS A 6 -0.35 1.14 -18.84
C LYS A 6 0.11 1.63 -17.48
N HIS A 7 -0.83 2.17 -16.69
CA HIS A 7 -0.57 2.64 -15.34
C HIS A 7 -0.08 1.49 -14.44
N ILE A 8 -0.85 0.40 -14.39
CA ILE A 8 -0.50 -0.78 -13.57
C ILE A 8 0.80 -1.42 -14.03
N LYS A 9 1.00 -1.56 -15.36
CA LYS A 9 2.25 -2.11 -15.92
C LYS A 9 3.47 -1.34 -15.40
N TYR A 10 3.42 -0.02 -15.45
CA TYR A 10 4.52 0.81 -14.97
C TYR A 10 4.90 0.45 -13.52
N TRP A 11 3.94 0.39 -12.59
CA TRP A 11 4.20 0.13 -11.18
C TRP A 11 4.69 -1.28 -10.89
N LEU A 12 4.20 -2.25 -11.62
CA LEU A 12 4.64 -3.64 -11.47
C LEU A 12 6.04 -3.91 -12.07
N GLU A 13 6.42 -3.16 -13.11
CA GLU A 13 7.69 -3.37 -13.83
C GLU A 13 8.78 -2.34 -13.49
N CYS A 14 8.50 -1.28 -12.70
CA CYS A 14 9.54 -0.32 -12.35
C CYS A 14 10.47 -0.86 -11.25
N GLN A 15 11.73 -0.42 -11.29
CA GLN A 15 12.64 -0.68 -10.18
C GLN A 15 12.18 0.05 -8.92
N ARG A 16 12.50 -0.49 -7.75
CA ARG A 16 12.14 0.13 -6.46
C ARG A 16 12.67 1.57 -6.34
N GLY A 17 13.89 1.82 -6.83
CA GLY A 17 14.47 3.16 -6.85
C GLY A 17 13.67 4.15 -7.68
N ASP A 18 13.16 3.74 -8.85
CA ASP A 18 12.33 4.58 -9.72
C ASP A 18 10.94 4.83 -9.09
N LEU A 19 10.39 3.82 -8.41
CA LEU A 19 9.14 3.96 -7.65
C LEU A 19 9.30 5.03 -6.56
N LEU A 20 10.29 4.90 -5.71
CA LEU A 20 10.58 5.87 -4.64
C LEU A 20 10.91 7.25 -5.22
N GLY A 21 11.73 7.31 -6.28
CA GLY A 21 12.09 8.55 -6.97
C GLY A 21 10.87 9.38 -7.35
N ARG A 22 9.82 8.75 -7.90
CA ARG A 22 8.58 9.48 -8.25
C ARG A 22 7.89 10.12 -7.05
N PHE A 23 7.81 9.43 -5.93
CA PHE A 23 7.21 10.01 -4.72
C PHE A 23 8.10 11.10 -4.12
N ILE A 24 9.42 10.93 -4.14
CA ILE A 24 10.38 11.95 -3.69
C ILE A 24 10.28 13.19 -4.57
N ASP A 25 10.20 13.04 -5.89
CA ASP A 25 10.04 14.18 -6.81
C ASP A 25 8.72 14.91 -6.59
N TYR A 26 7.65 14.17 -6.28
CA TYR A 26 6.35 14.76 -5.95
C TYR A 26 6.36 15.47 -4.60
N GLY A 27 6.92 14.87 -3.55
CA GLY A 27 6.94 15.40 -2.19
C GLY A 27 8.13 16.30 -1.85
N GLY A 28 9.18 16.28 -2.69
CA GLY A 28 10.47 16.94 -2.45
C GLY A 28 11.47 16.10 -1.69
N HIS A 29 12.74 16.43 -1.78
CA HIS A 29 13.85 15.64 -1.23
C HIS A 29 13.84 15.48 0.31
N ARG A 30 13.11 16.32 1.03
CA ARG A 30 12.98 16.21 2.49
C ARG A 30 12.01 15.13 2.95
N THR A 31 11.30 14.50 2.02
CA THR A 31 10.28 13.48 2.33
C THR A 31 10.88 12.10 2.56
N ILE A 32 12.12 11.85 2.10
CA ILE A 32 12.78 10.56 2.31
C ILE A 32 13.55 10.53 3.63
N HIS A 33 13.36 9.45 4.37
CA HIS A 33 14.04 9.16 5.63
C HIS A 33 14.75 7.81 5.53
N ARG A 34 15.95 7.71 6.10
CA ARG A 34 16.75 6.48 6.12
C ARG A 34 17.12 6.08 7.52
N GLY A 35 16.90 4.81 7.83
CA GLY A 35 17.27 4.18 9.07
C GLY A 35 18.48 3.25 8.94
N ARG A 36 18.73 2.45 9.97
CA ARG A 36 19.76 1.40 9.93
C ARG A 36 19.31 0.22 9.08
N GLY A 37 20.26 -0.49 8.44
CA GLY A 37 19.99 -1.76 7.76
C GLY A 37 19.09 -1.63 6.52
N ASN A 38 19.29 -0.59 5.71
CA ASN A 38 18.51 -0.33 4.49
C ASN A 38 17.02 -0.05 4.71
N VAL A 39 16.62 0.24 5.96
CA VAL A 39 15.28 0.72 6.24
C VAL A 39 15.14 2.14 5.70
N GLU A 40 14.14 2.34 4.88
CA GLU A 40 13.79 3.67 4.38
C GLU A 40 12.27 3.84 4.30
N PHE A 41 11.82 5.08 4.40
CA PHE A 41 10.43 5.43 4.17
C PHE A 41 10.33 6.82 3.53
N VAL A 42 9.24 7.06 2.82
CA VAL A 42 8.89 8.37 2.27
C VAL A 42 7.59 8.82 2.93
N TYR A 43 7.66 9.95 3.63
CA TYR A 43 6.47 10.58 4.22
C TYR A 43 6.19 11.92 3.54
N ILE A 44 5.01 12.08 2.98
CA ILE A 44 4.55 13.29 2.31
C ILE A 44 3.34 13.82 3.08
N PRO A 45 3.49 14.92 3.84
CA PRO A 45 2.37 15.48 4.60
C PRO A 45 1.27 16.00 3.68
N GLY A 46 0.03 15.71 4.05
CA GLY A 46 -1.15 16.21 3.34
C GLY A 46 -1.44 17.67 3.66
N THR A 47 -2.14 18.32 2.77
CA THR A 47 -2.53 19.75 2.88
C THR A 47 -3.91 19.96 3.50
N ARG A 48 -4.72 18.89 3.63
CA ARG A 48 -6.06 18.96 4.21
C ARG A 48 -6.02 18.97 5.74
N THR A 49 -6.93 19.69 6.38
CA THR A 49 -7.11 19.67 7.84
C THR A 49 -7.69 18.34 8.34
N ASN A 50 -8.54 17.70 7.54
CA ASN A 50 -9.15 16.39 7.81
C ASN A 50 -8.43 15.27 7.06
N ARG A 51 -7.10 15.30 7.02
CA ARG A 51 -6.31 14.34 6.25
C ARG A 51 -6.35 12.94 6.83
N VAL A 52 -6.33 11.97 5.94
CA VAL A 52 -6.11 10.55 6.19
C VAL A 52 -4.65 10.23 5.84
N LEU A 53 -4.02 9.27 6.50
CA LEU A 53 -2.74 8.75 6.06
C LEU A 53 -2.96 7.55 5.14
N LEU A 54 -2.50 7.64 3.90
CA LEU A 54 -2.52 6.55 2.92
C LEU A 54 -1.17 5.84 2.95
N VAL A 55 -1.17 4.53 3.12
CA VAL A 55 0.04 3.72 3.36
C VAL A 55 0.17 2.62 2.30
N ALA A 56 1.39 2.38 1.84
CA ALA A 56 1.78 1.22 1.04
C ALA A 56 3.24 0.85 1.34
N HIS A 57 3.65 -0.40 1.12
CA HIS A 57 5.06 -0.75 1.20
C HIS A 57 5.71 -0.93 -0.17
N THR A 58 7.02 -0.74 -0.23
CA THR A 58 7.78 -0.68 -1.49
C THR A 58 8.58 -1.93 -1.79
N ASP A 59 8.86 -2.73 -0.78
CA ASP A 59 9.51 -4.03 -0.89
C ASP A 59 8.53 -5.12 -1.31
N THR A 60 9.06 -6.22 -1.77
CA THR A 60 8.31 -7.44 -2.08
C THR A 60 9.18 -8.65 -1.73
N VAL A 61 8.60 -9.83 -1.54
CA VAL A 61 9.37 -11.08 -1.36
C VAL A 61 10.24 -11.41 -2.57
N TRP A 62 10.02 -10.77 -3.70
CA TRP A 62 10.78 -10.96 -4.95
C TRP A 62 12.00 -10.06 -5.05
N ASP A 63 12.17 -9.08 -4.16
CA ASP A 63 13.35 -8.22 -4.14
C ASP A 63 14.62 -9.08 -3.94
N GLY A 64 15.63 -8.82 -4.75
CA GLY A 64 16.86 -9.63 -4.76
C GLY A 64 16.90 -10.76 -5.78
N TYR A 65 15.78 -11.13 -6.41
CA TYR A 65 15.81 -12.01 -7.57
C TYR A 65 16.34 -11.26 -8.78
N ALA A 66 17.29 -11.85 -9.52
CA ALA A 66 17.94 -11.21 -10.66
C ALA A 66 16.98 -10.80 -11.79
N SER A 67 15.83 -11.48 -11.88
CA SER A 67 14.77 -11.21 -12.87
C SER A 67 13.65 -10.29 -12.37
N PHE A 68 13.75 -9.77 -11.15
CA PHE A 68 12.73 -8.85 -10.63
C PHE A 68 13.16 -7.38 -10.82
N PRO A 69 12.24 -6.47 -11.18
CA PRO A 69 10.82 -6.71 -11.47
C PRO A 69 10.61 -7.49 -12.77
N ALA A 70 9.64 -8.42 -12.73
CA ALA A 70 9.32 -9.26 -13.87
C ALA A 70 8.46 -8.50 -14.90
N PRO A 71 8.72 -8.66 -16.22
CA PRO A 71 7.77 -8.21 -17.23
C PRO A 71 6.40 -8.87 -17.01
N VAL A 72 5.33 -8.09 -17.16
CA VAL A 72 3.98 -8.59 -16.96
C VAL A 72 3.27 -8.94 -18.27
N ARG A 73 2.35 -9.89 -18.19
CA ARG A 73 1.42 -10.26 -19.26
C ARG A 73 -0.02 -10.13 -18.80
N TYR A 74 -0.89 -9.82 -19.74
CA TYR A 74 -2.32 -9.63 -19.52
C TYR A 74 -3.08 -10.82 -20.11
N LYS A 75 -4.03 -11.36 -19.33
CA LYS A 75 -4.94 -12.40 -19.80
C LYS A 75 -6.28 -12.29 -19.08
N ASN A 76 -7.37 -12.15 -19.81
CA ASN A 76 -8.74 -12.10 -19.28
C ASN A 76 -8.97 -11.07 -18.16
N GLY A 77 -8.33 -9.88 -18.27
CA GLY A 77 -8.45 -8.82 -17.25
C GLY A 77 -7.58 -9.03 -16.01
N GLU A 78 -6.72 -10.02 -16.04
CA GLU A 78 -5.74 -10.31 -14.97
C GLU A 78 -4.32 -10.07 -15.46
N VAL A 79 -3.45 -9.71 -14.54
CA VAL A 79 -2.01 -9.45 -14.76
C VAL A 79 -1.20 -10.53 -14.07
N TYR A 80 -0.24 -11.10 -14.79
CA TYR A 80 0.66 -12.16 -14.33
C TYR A 80 2.10 -11.85 -14.69
N SER A 81 3.02 -12.48 -13.98
CA SER A 81 4.43 -12.50 -14.41
C SER A 81 4.60 -13.23 -15.75
N SER A 82 5.49 -12.70 -16.59
CA SER A 82 5.97 -13.40 -17.80
C SER A 82 7.11 -14.36 -17.48
N ILE A 83 7.68 -14.31 -16.27
CA ILE A 83 8.81 -15.15 -15.85
C ILE A 83 8.27 -16.39 -15.11
N PRO A 84 8.54 -17.60 -15.58
CA PRO A 84 8.20 -18.82 -14.87
C PRO A 84 8.84 -18.87 -13.48
N GLY A 85 8.07 -19.30 -12.48
CA GLY A 85 8.58 -19.44 -11.11
C GLY A 85 8.62 -18.16 -10.28
N GLN A 86 8.22 -17.00 -10.83
CA GLN A 86 8.26 -15.70 -10.16
C GLN A 86 6.89 -15.00 -10.20
N GLY A 87 6.51 -14.37 -9.10
CA GLY A 87 5.33 -13.50 -9.01
C GLY A 87 5.58 -12.11 -9.60
N ILE A 88 4.57 -11.26 -9.52
CA ILE A 88 4.60 -9.89 -10.07
C ILE A 88 4.90 -8.81 -9.02
N GLY A 89 4.92 -9.18 -7.72
CA GLY A 89 5.06 -8.22 -6.62
C GLY A 89 3.89 -7.24 -6.54
N ALA A 90 2.66 -7.71 -6.85
CA ALA A 90 1.45 -6.90 -6.68
C ALA A 90 1.21 -6.53 -5.22
N ASP A 91 1.66 -7.36 -4.32
CA ASP A 91 1.94 -7.13 -2.92
C ASP A 91 3.32 -6.45 -2.76
N ASP A 92 3.48 -5.10 -2.52
CA ASP A 92 2.37 -4.12 -2.52
C ASP A 92 2.56 -3.04 -3.60
N ARG A 93 3.10 -3.41 -4.77
CA ARG A 93 3.23 -2.51 -5.93
C ARG A 93 1.85 -2.00 -6.40
N ALA A 94 0.79 -2.78 -6.17
CA ALA A 94 -0.57 -2.40 -6.48
C ALA A 94 -1.08 -1.29 -5.54
N GLY A 95 -0.72 -1.33 -4.25
CA GLY A 95 -0.97 -0.26 -3.29
C GLY A 95 -0.18 1.00 -3.62
N CYS A 96 1.11 0.88 -3.97
CA CYS A 96 1.91 2.01 -4.44
C CYS A 96 1.27 2.70 -5.66
N ALA A 97 0.75 1.93 -6.63
CA ALA A 97 0.03 2.45 -7.79
C ALA A 97 -1.22 3.24 -7.38
N LEU A 98 -1.94 2.75 -6.36
CA LEU A 98 -3.13 3.41 -5.85
C LEU A 98 -2.79 4.69 -5.09
N LEU A 99 -1.77 4.70 -4.25
CA LEU A 99 -1.28 5.91 -3.59
C LEU A 99 -0.91 6.99 -4.62
N TRP A 100 -0.21 6.60 -5.68
CA TRP A 100 0.15 7.53 -6.74
C TRP A 100 -1.08 8.11 -7.43
N PHE A 101 -2.10 7.31 -7.65
CA PHE A 101 -3.37 7.77 -8.22
C PHE A 101 -4.06 8.78 -7.29
N LEU A 102 -4.07 8.52 -5.99
CA LEU A 102 -4.76 9.32 -4.98
C LEU A 102 -3.96 10.56 -4.52
N ARG A 103 -2.68 10.69 -4.89
CA ARG A 103 -1.77 11.73 -4.37
C ARG A 103 -2.28 13.16 -4.45
N GLY A 104 -3.10 13.47 -5.47
CA GLY A 104 -3.67 14.81 -5.68
C GLY A 104 -4.84 15.17 -4.76
N LEU A 105 -5.31 14.25 -3.92
CA LEU A 105 -6.45 14.49 -3.02
C LEU A 105 -6.10 15.30 -1.77
N GLY A 106 -4.82 15.62 -1.53
CA GLY A 106 -4.38 16.41 -0.39
C GLY A 106 -4.29 15.63 0.93
N HIS A 107 -4.38 14.31 0.90
CA HIS A 107 -4.11 13.41 2.02
C HIS A 107 -2.61 13.17 2.19
N SER A 108 -2.18 12.73 3.39
CA SER A 108 -0.79 12.33 3.61
C SER A 108 -0.49 10.99 2.97
N LEU A 109 0.74 10.81 2.48
CA LEU A 109 1.21 9.56 1.90
C LEU A 109 2.40 9.03 2.70
N LEU A 110 2.41 7.73 2.94
CA LEU A 110 3.53 7.03 3.57
C LEU A 110 3.86 5.78 2.75
N LEU A 111 5.11 5.71 2.30
CA LEU A 111 5.67 4.51 1.71
C LEU A 111 6.74 3.97 2.66
N THR A 112 6.60 2.71 3.05
CA THR A 112 7.54 2.02 3.94
C THR A 112 8.38 1.02 3.19
N SER A 113 9.44 0.53 3.83
CA SER A 113 10.22 -0.61 3.37
C SER A 113 10.35 -1.66 4.47
N GLY A 114 10.58 -2.92 4.08
CA GLY A 114 10.79 -4.02 4.99
C GLY A 114 9.50 -4.49 5.67
N GLU A 115 8.36 -4.32 5.04
CA GLU A 115 7.10 -4.91 5.49
C GLU A 115 7.21 -6.42 5.49
N GLU A 116 7.66 -7.01 4.39
CA GLU A 116 7.88 -8.46 4.17
C GLU A 116 8.91 -9.08 5.14
N SER A 117 9.67 -8.25 5.82
CA SER A 117 10.66 -8.64 6.84
C SER A 117 10.20 -8.31 8.27
N GLY A 118 8.89 -8.14 8.48
CA GLY A 118 8.28 -7.87 9.78
C GLY A 118 8.07 -6.40 10.07
N CYS A 119 7.66 -5.62 9.07
CA CYS A 119 7.30 -4.20 9.18
C CYS A 119 8.45 -3.32 9.70
N LEU A 120 9.67 -3.54 9.18
CA LEU A 120 10.87 -2.85 9.69
C LEU A 120 10.75 -1.33 9.57
N GLY A 121 10.22 -0.81 8.44
CA GLY A 121 10.06 0.62 8.21
C GLY A 121 9.09 1.27 9.18
N SER A 122 7.92 0.71 9.35
CA SER A 122 6.91 1.23 10.27
C SER A 122 7.36 1.12 11.74
N ARG A 123 8.02 0.03 12.14
CA ARG A 123 8.63 -0.08 13.48
C ARG A 123 9.72 0.96 13.70
N TRP A 124 10.57 1.19 12.70
CA TRP A 124 11.59 2.24 12.78
C TRP A 124 10.99 3.62 12.98
N ILE A 125 9.91 3.97 12.25
CA ILE A 125 9.20 5.23 12.43
C ILE A 125 8.74 5.38 13.87
N MET A 126 8.02 4.40 14.39
CA MET A 126 7.43 4.47 15.73
C MET A 126 8.47 4.52 16.85
N GLN A 127 9.65 3.92 16.64
CA GLN A 127 10.71 3.85 17.66
C GLN A 127 11.72 4.99 17.59
N HIS A 128 11.98 5.55 16.39
CA HIS A 128 13.13 6.44 16.18
C HIS A 128 12.79 7.77 15.52
N ASN A 129 11.53 8.00 15.08
CA ASN A 129 11.11 9.24 14.42
C ASN A 129 9.88 9.82 15.10
N GLN A 130 10.05 10.28 16.35
CA GLN A 130 8.94 10.68 17.22
C GLN A 130 8.08 11.82 16.64
N ASP A 131 8.65 12.74 15.87
CA ASP A 131 7.90 13.83 15.22
C ASP A 131 6.92 13.26 14.21
N ILE A 132 7.39 12.36 13.32
CA ILE A 132 6.55 11.70 12.33
C ILE A 132 5.57 10.73 13.00
N ALA A 133 6.02 9.95 13.98
CA ALA A 133 5.15 9.05 14.74
C ALA A 133 4.00 9.83 15.41
N THR A 134 4.30 10.99 15.99
CA THR A 134 3.28 11.87 16.60
C THR A 134 2.33 12.43 15.55
N GLU A 135 2.84 12.87 14.41
CA GLU A 135 2.00 13.39 13.31
C GLU A 135 1.09 12.31 12.73
N ILE A 136 1.57 11.08 12.59
CA ILE A 136 0.75 9.93 12.16
C ILE A 136 -0.49 9.77 13.05
N GLN A 137 -0.34 9.89 14.37
CA GLN A 137 -1.46 9.74 15.32
C GLN A 137 -2.48 10.90 15.26
N GLN A 138 -2.19 11.99 14.56
CA GLN A 138 -3.09 13.15 14.38
C GLN A 138 -3.99 13.06 13.15
N HIS A 139 -3.87 12.02 12.33
CA HIS A 139 -4.75 11.79 11.19
C HIS A 139 -6.15 11.36 11.64
N GLN A 140 -7.14 11.55 10.78
CA GLN A 140 -8.50 11.08 11.04
C GLN A 140 -8.53 9.55 11.20
N PHE A 141 -7.82 8.86 10.34
CA PHE A 141 -7.50 7.45 10.41
C PHE A 141 -6.38 7.12 9.41
N LEU A 142 -5.86 5.89 9.49
CA LEU A 142 -4.86 5.37 8.57
C LEU A 142 -5.51 4.37 7.61
N MET A 143 -5.11 4.36 6.35
CA MET A 143 -5.62 3.46 5.33
C MET A 143 -4.47 2.87 4.53
N GLN A 144 -4.33 1.54 4.54
CA GLN A 144 -3.38 0.79 3.73
C GLN A 144 -4.10 -0.02 2.67
N PHE A 145 -3.42 -0.33 1.57
CA PHE A 145 -3.97 -1.06 0.42
C PHE A 145 -3.18 -2.33 0.13
N ASP A 146 -2.92 -3.08 1.16
CA ASP A 146 -2.04 -4.24 1.17
C ASP A 146 -2.80 -5.45 1.72
N ARG A 147 -3.84 -5.85 1.00
CA ARG A 147 -4.62 -7.02 1.38
C ARG A 147 -5.08 -7.79 0.14
N SER A 148 -4.85 -9.09 0.16
CA SER A 148 -5.33 -10.02 -0.86
C SER A 148 -6.85 -10.04 -0.93
N GLY A 149 -7.39 -10.27 -2.12
CA GLY A 149 -8.83 -10.28 -2.36
C GLY A 149 -9.37 -8.93 -2.81
N SER A 150 -10.68 -8.76 -2.81
CA SER A 150 -11.34 -7.60 -3.40
C SER A 150 -12.52 -7.02 -2.62
N ARG A 151 -12.88 -7.65 -1.49
CA ARG A 151 -14.08 -7.28 -0.71
C ARG A 151 -13.90 -7.44 0.79
N ASP A 152 -12.67 -7.43 1.25
CA ASP A 152 -12.34 -7.48 2.67
C ASP A 152 -11.51 -6.30 3.11
N TYR A 153 -11.59 -6.05 4.41
CA TYR A 153 -10.69 -5.15 5.11
C TYR A 153 -10.22 -5.79 6.42
N LYS A 154 -9.23 -5.20 7.05
CA LYS A 154 -8.81 -5.53 8.42
C LYS A 154 -8.46 -4.28 9.17
N CYS A 155 -9.06 -4.09 10.36
CA CYS A 155 -8.70 -2.99 11.26
C CYS A 155 -7.71 -3.41 12.35
N TYR A 156 -7.36 -4.66 12.42
CA TYR A 156 -6.48 -5.22 13.45
C TYR A 156 -6.96 -4.82 14.86
N GLN A 157 -6.05 -4.44 15.75
CA GLN A 157 -6.36 -3.99 17.11
C GLN A 157 -6.78 -2.51 17.18
N SER A 158 -6.50 -1.74 16.13
CA SER A 158 -6.75 -0.28 16.08
C SER A 158 -8.19 0.10 15.69
N GLY A 159 -9.04 -0.86 15.31
CA GLY A 159 -10.41 -0.58 14.92
C GLY A 159 -11.39 -0.58 16.07
N THR A 160 -12.04 0.54 16.33
CA THR A 160 -13.19 0.59 17.25
C THR A 160 -14.48 0.07 16.58
N PRO A 161 -15.51 -0.39 17.34
CA PRO A 161 -16.77 -0.81 16.73
C PRO A 161 -17.45 0.28 15.86
N PRO A 162 -17.46 1.58 16.24
CA PRO A 162 -17.96 2.63 15.36
C PRO A 162 -17.14 2.78 14.07
N PHE A 163 -15.80 2.66 14.15
CA PHE A 163 -14.94 2.77 12.98
C PHE A 163 -15.18 1.60 12.01
N ARG A 164 -15.30 0.36 12.50
CA ARG A 164 -15.65 -0.80 11.67
C ARG A 164 -16.98 -0.60 10.94
N ARG A 165 -18.02 -0.15 11.63
CA ARG A 165 -19.32 0.18 10.98
C ARG A 165 -19.18 1.27 9.92
N TYR A 166 -18.30 2.23 10.15
CA TYR A 166 -18.00 3.27 9.17
C TYR A 166 -17.33 2.67 7.92
N ILE A 167 -16.33 1.79 8.09
CA ILE A 167 -15.68 1.10 6.98
C ILE A 167 -16.68 0.22 6.21
N ASP A 168 -17.51 -0.58 6.91
CA ASP A 168 -18.58 -1.37 6.30
C ASP A 168 -19.47 -0.51 5.39
N LYS A 169 -19.91 0.65 5.91
CA LYS A 169 -20.78 1.58 5.19
C LYS A 169 -20.10 2.17 3.95
N MET A 170 -18.83 2.59 4.06
CA MET A 170 -18.12 3.28 2.98
C MET A 170 -17.66 2.31 1.89
N THR A 171 -17.29 1.09 2.28
CA THR A 171 -16.72 0.12 1.34
C THR A 171 -17.70 -0.95 0.89
N GLY A 172 -18.65 -1.33 1.72
CA GLY A 172 -19.45 -2.54 1.52
C GLY A 172 -18.61 -3.83 1.65
N TYR A 173 -17.39 -3.73 2.17
CA TYR A 173 -16.49 -4.84 2.44
C TYR A 173 -16.80 -5.46 3.80
N ARG A 174 -16.17 -6.58 4.11
CA ARG A 174 -16.33 -7.28 5.39
C ARG A 174 -14.98 -7.56 6.03
N GLU A 175 -14.91 -7.54 7.33
CA GLU A 175 -13.72 -7.94 8.07
C GLU A 175 -13.77 -9.44 8.36
N PRO A 176 -12.89 -10.27 7.71
CA PRO A 176 -12.84 -11.69 7.97
C PRO A 176 -12.11 -12.00 9.28
N ASP A 177 -12.47 -13.10 9.89
CA ASP A 177 -11.79 -13.63 11.07
C ASP A 177 -10.52 -14.39 10.66
N ARG A 178 -9.54 -13.68 10.11
CA ARG A 178 -8.21 -14.19 9.75
C ARG A 178 -7.14 -13.34 10.39
N TYR A 179 -6.16 -13.98 10.98
CA TYR A 179 -4.95 -13.28 11.44
C TYR A 179 -4.13 -12.86 10.22
N SER A 180 -3.66 -11.63 10.27
CA SER A 180 -2.66 -11.08 9.34
C SER A 180 -1.92 -9.97 10.06
N GLY A 181 -0.76 -9.59 9.58
CA GLY A 181 0.01 -8.45 10.08
C GLY A 181 0.38 -7.57 8.90
N THR A 182 0.54 -6.27 9.12
CA THR A 182 1.06 -5.31 8.14
C THR A 182 1.41 -4.00 8.85
N ASP A 183 1.91 -3.03 8.13
CA ASP A 183 2.32 -1.71 8.66
C ASP A 183 1.23 -1.03 9.49
N ILE A 184 -0.05 -1.13 9.10
CA ILE A 184 -1.17 -0.56 9.88
C ILE A 184 -1.23 -1.12 11.30
N ALA A 185 -0.91 -2.39 11.49
CA ALA A 185 -0.90 -2.99 12.82
C ALA A 185 0.21 -2.41 13.74
N VAL A 186 1.22 -1.80 13.14
CA VAL A 186 2.33 -1.13 13.84
C VAL A 186 2.07 0.38 13.98
N LEU A 187 1.62 1.02 12.90
CA LEU A 187 1.49 2.48 12.81
C LEU A 187 0.27 3.01 13.58
N ALA A 188 -0.83 2.27 13.61
CA ALA A 188 -2.09 2.69 14.22
C ALA A 188 -2.12 2.37 15.72
N ASP A 189 -1.41 3.15 16.52
CA ASP A 189 -1.33 3.00 17.99
C ASP A 189 -2.52 3.67 18.70
N ARG A 190 -2.72 4.96 18.46
CA ARG A 190 -3.78 5.78 19.09
C ARG A 190 -4.83 6.27 18.12
N VAL A 191 -4.66 6.01 16.85
CA VAL A 191 -5.56 6.37 15.75
C VAL A 191 -6.12 5.08 15.14
N CYS A 192 -7.35 5.10 14.64
CA CYS A 192 -7.90 3.96 13.93
C CYS A 192 -7.16 3.71 12.61
N GLY A 193 -7.01 2.43 12.25
CA GLY A 193 -6.39 2.03 10.99
C GLY A 193 -7.18 0.93 10.28
N VAL A 194 -7.10 0.92 8.97
CA VAL A 194 -7.72 -0.10 8.11
C VAL A 194 -6.80 -0.48 6.97
N ASN A 195 -6.72 -1.78 6.68
CA ASN A 195 -6.09 -2.32 5.48
C ASN A 195 -7.17 -2.88 4.55
N LEU A 196 -7.23 -2.40 3.30
CA LEU A 196 -8.24 -2.78 2.30
C LEU A 196 -7.66 -3.73 1.26
N SER A 197 -8.47 -4.71 0.85
CA SER A 197 -8.14 -5.58 -0.30
C SER A 197 -8.22 -4.81 -1.62
N ILE A 198 -7.31 -5.10 -2.54
CA ILE A 198 -7.18 -4.38 -3.81
C ILE A 198 -7.06 -5.24 -5.05
N GLY A 199 -7.44 -6.50 -4.98
CA GLY A 199 -7.57 -7.36 -6.16
C GLY A 199 -6.34 -8.17 -6.51
N TYR A 200 -5.28 -8.23 -5.69
CA TYR A 200 -4.23 -9.22 -5.89
C TYR A 200 -4.56 -10.53 -5.18
N TYR A 201 -3.99 -11.62 -5.66
CA TYR A 201 -4.21 -12.98 -5.18
C TYR A 201 -2.93 -13.81 -5.27
N LEU A 202 -2.84 -14.81 -4.39
CA LEU A 202 -1.73 -15.77 -4.36
C LEU A 202 -0.36 -15.08 -4.25
N GLN A 203 -0.32 -13.97 -3.50
CA GLN A 203 0.93 -13.28 -3.18
C GLN A 203 1.97 -14.25 -2.64
N HIS A 204 3.24 -13.89 -2.73
CA HIS A 204 4.38 -14.70 -2.29
C HIS A 204 4.51 -16.05 -3.05
N THR A 205 3.78 -16.23 -4.14
CA THR A 205 3.88 -17.41 -5.00
C THR A 205 4.09 -17.05 -6.47
N ALA A 206 4.66 -17.96 -7.24
CA ALA A 206 4.79 -17.79 -8.69
C ALA A 206 3.46 -17.67 -9.45
N ARG A 207 2.33 -17.89 -8.78
CA ARG A 207 0.99 -17.75 -9.34
C ARG A 207 0.32 -16.44 -8.93
N GLU A 208 1.08 -15.54 -8.34
CA GLU A 208 0.60 -14.21 -7.98
C GLU A 208 0.00 -13.50 -9.19
N ARG A 209 -1.14 -12.87 -8.98
CA ARG A 209 -1.85 -12.13 -10.01
C ARG A 209 -2.58 -10.91 -9.45
N LEU A 210 -2.84 -9.94 -10.32
CA LEU A 210 -3.68 -8.78 -10.03
C LEU A 210 -4.90 -8.78 -10.97
N VAL A 211 -6.10 -8.68 -10.41
CA VAL A 211 -7.37 -8.59 -11.16
C VAL A 211 -7.69 -7.11 -11.37
N LEU A 212 -7.51 -6.61 -12.59
CA LEU A 212 -7.61 -5.18 -12.91
C LEU A 212 -8.95 -4.55 -12.55
N ARG A 213 -10.06 -5.26 -12.81
CA ARG A 213 -11.39 -4.76 -12.47
C ARG A 213 -11.57 -4.59 -10.96
N GLU A 214 -10.98 -5.45 -10.16
CA GLU A 214 -11.10 -5.39 -8.70
C GLU A 214 -10.25 -4.28 -8.13
N TRP A 215 -9.04 -4.09 -8.65
CA TRP A 215 -8.19 -2.95 -8.32
C TRP A 215 -8.90 -1.63 -8.67
N ASP A 216 -9.49 -1.55 -9.86
CA ASP A 216 -10.21 -0.37 -10.33
C ASP A 216 -11.46 -0.08 -9.49
N ASN A 217 -12.16 -1.12 -9.05
CA ASN A 217 -13.30 -0.99 -8.14
C ASN A 217 -12.88 -0.39 -6.79
N THR A 218 -11.78 -0.87 -6.19
CA THR A 218 -11.25 -0.30 -4.93
C THR A 218 -10.79 1.13 -5.15
N ARG A 219 -10.08 1.42 -6.26
CA ARG A 219 -9.68 2.78 -6.64
C ARG A 219 -10.87 3.73 -6.70
N ASN A 220 -11.91 3.38 -7.46
CA ASN A 220 -13.10 4.21 -7.64
C ASN A 220 -13.83 4.44 -6.31
N ARG A 221 -13.95 3.40 -5.50
CA ARG A 221 -14.59 3.46 -4.19
C ARG A 221 -13.85 4.39 -3.24
N VAL A 222 -12.54 4.23 -3.14
CA VAL A 222 -11.70 5.08 -2.27
C VAL A 222 -11.66 6.52 -2.76
N SER A 223 -11.54 6.76 -4.07
CA SER A 223 -11.56 8.13 -4.65
C SER A 223 -12.89 8.85 -4.41
N GLY A 224 -14.00 8.13 -4.34
CA GLY A 224 -15.31 8.72 -4.04
C GLY A 224 -15.59 8.86 -2.54
N TRP A 225 -14.77 8.22 -1.70
CA TRP A 225 -14.86 8.29 -0.25
C TRP A 225 -14.00 9.41 0.35
N LEU A 226 -12.76 9.59 -0.15
CA LEU A 226 -11.76 10.56 0.29
C LEU A 226 -11.92 11.90 -0.42
#